data_4da2ed3d6cd3a44a0bfe4ebb5ddc50ec
#
_entry.id   4da2ed3d6cd3a44a0bfe4ebb5ddc50ec
#
_cell.length_a   1.000
_cell.length_b   1.000
_cell.length_c   1.000
_cell.angle_alpha   90.00
_cell.angle_beta   90.00
_cell.angle_gamma   90.00
#
_symmetry.space_group_name_H-M   'P 1'
#
loop_
_entity.id
_entity.type
_entity.pdbx_description
1 polymer ?
#
loop_
_entity_poly.entity_id
_entity_poly.type
_entity_poly.pdbx_seq_one_letter_code
_entity_poly.pdbx_strand_id
1 'polypeptide(L)'
;MKIMKKQIIYSLLALTTVCLGACNNNDEIDTANSIFSTEPLERNAFDYWLLDNYTYPYNIDFMYRMKDIESDHKYNLVPADYDKAVALSKIIKHVWMDAYVELAGMDFLRVYVPKTFHLIGSPAYESSGNMVLGTAEGGKKITLY
;
A
#
# COMPACT_ATOMS: atom_id res chain seq x y z
N MET A 1 9.21 17.57 -59.41
CA MET A 1 9.28 17.92 -57.97
C MET A 1 7.92 17.94 -57.25
N LYS A 2 6.78 18.27 -57.86
CA LYS A 2 5.44 18.25 -57.24
C LYS A 2 4.88 16.82 -57.00
N ILE A 3 5.22 15.85 -57.85
CA ILE A 3 4.70 14.48 -57.79
C ILE A 3 5.34 13.71 -56.62
N MET A 4 6.64 13.84 -56.40
CA MET A 4 7.37 13.22 -55.31
C MET A 4 6.87 13.68 -53.94
N LYS A 5 6.53 14.96 -53.78
CA LYS A 5 5.98 15.49 -52.51
C LYS A 5 4.62 14.88 -52.18
N LYS A 6 3.76 14.65 -53.17
CA LYS A 6 2.45 13.98 -52.98
C LYS A 6 2.60 12.53 -52.56
N GLN A 7 3.52 11.78 -53.19
CA GLN A 7 3.77 10.38 -52.81
C GLN A 7 4.32 10.24 -51.40
N ILE A 8 5.19 11.15 -50.95
CA ILE A 8 5.70 11.17 -49.59
C ILE A 8 4.58 11.46 -48.57
N ILE A 9 3.67 12.37 -48.90
CA ILE A 9 2.53 12.69 -48.01
C ILE A 9 1.58 11.51 -47.91
N TYR A 10 1.29 10.80 -48.98
CA TYR A 10 0.42 9.61 -48.93
C TYR A 10 1.07 8.44 -48.22
N SER A 11 2.39 8.24 -48.35
CA SER A 11 3.09 7.20 -47.60
C SER A 11 3.15 7.51 -46.09
N LEU A 12 3.30 8.78 -45.74
CA LEU A 12 3.28 9.21 -44.32
C LEU A 12 1.88 9.06 -43.73
N LEU A 13 0.82 9.38 -44.50
CA LEU A 13 -0.57 9.23 -44.08
C LEU A 13 -0.96 7.74 -43.88
N ALA A 14 -0.49 6.88 -44.77
CA ALA A 14 -0.69 5.44 -44.66
C ALA A 14 0.03 4.84 -43.47
N LEU A 15 1.22 5.32 -43.12
CA LEU A 15 1.98 4.87 -41.97
C LEU A 15 1.31 5.27 -40.62
N THR A 16 0.69 6.47 -40.59
CA THR A 16 -0.03 6.91 -39.35
C THR A 16 -1.32 6.13 -39.13
N THR A 17 -2.01 5.69 -40.18
CA THR A 17 -3.23 4.84 -40.00
C THR A 17 -2.93 3.44 -39.50
N VAL A 18 -1.76 2.86 -39.80
CA VAL A 18 -1.35 1.55 -39.31
C VAL A 18 -1.01 1.62 -37.80
N CYS A 19 -0.49 2.73 -37.31
CA CYS A 19 -0.15 2.89 -35.89
C CYS A 19 -1.38 3.08 -34.98
N LEU A 20 -2.53 3.49 -35.51
CA LEU A 20 -3.76 3.68 -34.75
C LEU A 20 -4.55 2.39 -34.49
N GLY A 21 -4.23 1.32 -35.20
CA GLY A 21 -4.87 -0.01 -35.03
C GLY A 21 -4.21 -0.93 -34.01
N ALA A 22 -3.08 -0.54 -33.42
CA ALA A 22 -2.29 -1.40 -32.55
C ALA A 22 -2.75 -1.46 -31.07
N CYS A 23 -3.78 -0.71 -30.69
CA CYS A 23 -4.27 -0.65 -29.30
C CYS A 23 -5.65 -1.31 -29.13
N ASN A 24 -5.95 -2.36 -29.89
CA ASN A 24 -7.18 -3.12 -29.67
C ASN A 24 -6.86 -4.47 -29.03
N ASN A 25 -6.17 -4.45 -27.89
CA ASN A 25 -6.06 -5.62 -27.03
C ASN A 25 -7.28 -5.63 -26.10
N ASN A 26 -8.36 -6.26 -26.55
CA ASN A 26 -9.38 -6.80 -25.69
C ASN A 26 -8.81 -8.08 -25.01
N ASP A 27 -7.70 -7.95 -24.30
CA ASP A 27 -7.24 -9.01 -23.43
C ASP A 27 -8.21 -9.01 -22.22
N GLU A 28 -9.31 -9.73 -22.35
CA GLU A 28 -10.12 -10.10 -21.19
C GLU A 28 -9.20 -10.86 -20.23
N ILE A 29 -8.92 -10.23 -19.09
CA ILE A 29 -8.16 -10.90 -18.03
C ILE A 29 -8.97 -12.10 -17.59
N ASP A 30 -8.46 -13.31 -17.85
CA ASP A 30 -9.10 -14.54 -17.39
C ASP A 30 -9.01 -14.62 -15.85
N THR A 31 -10.02 -14.10 -15.19
CA THR A 31 -10.13 -14.15 -13.73
C THR A 31 -10.49 -15.52 -13.21
N ALA A 32 -11.00 -16.42 -14.06
CA ALA A 32 -11.41 -17.77 -13.65
C ALA A 32 -10.20 -18.68 -13.37
N ASN A 33 -9.06 -18.43 -14.03
CA ASN A 33 -7.81 -19.17 -13.83
C ASN A 33 -6.77 -18.38 -13.03
N SER A 34 -7.17 -17.28 -12.39
CA SER A 34 -6.26 -16.52 -11.53
C SER A 34 -5.86 -17.33 -10.30
N ILE A 35 -4.55 -17.41 -10.04
CA ILE A 35 -4.02 -17.98 -8.79
C ILE A 35 -4.29 -17.08 -7.58
N PHE A 36 -4.71 -15.83 -7.80
CA PHE A 36 -5.09 -14.91 -6.74
C PHE A 36 -6.61 -14.97 -6.54
N SER A 37 -7.02 -15.10 -5.29
CA SER A 37 -8.44 -15.04 -4.94
C SER A 37 -9.01 -13.68 -5.30
N THR A 38 -10.09 -13.67 -6.06
CA THR A 38 -10.90 -12.47 -6.37
C THR A 38 -11.98 -12.22 -5.33
N GLU A 39 -12.14 -13.14 -4.36
CA GLU A 39 -13.09 -12.99 -3.28
C GLU A 39 -12.73 -11.78 -2.41
N PRO A 40 -13.68 -10.89 -2.13
CA PRO A 40 -13.44 -9.77 -1.23
C PRO A 40 -13.05 -10.30 0.15
N LEU A 41 -11.99 -9.73 0.72
CA LEU A 41 -11.55 -10.08 2.05
C LEU A 41 -12.70 -9.81 3.05
N GLU A 42 -13.14 -10.83 3.78
CA GLU A 42 -14.11 -10.64 4.85
C GLU A 42 -13.55 -9.70 5.90
N ARG A 43 -14.21 -8.55 6.07
CA ARG A 43 -13.85 -7.54 7.05
C ARG A 43 -14.59 -7.78 8.35
N ASN A 44 -13.87 -7.77 9.45
CA ASN A 44 -14.45 -7.76 10.79
C ASN A 44 -14.72 -6.31 11.28
N ALA A 45 -15.30 -6.17 12.46
CA ALA A 45 -15.62 -4.86 13.04
C ALA A 45 -14.36 -3.97 13.23
N PHE A 46 -13.21 -4.56 13.52
CA PHE A 46 -11.96 -3.82 13.67
C PHE A 46 -11.42 -3.33 12.33
N ASP A 47 -11.56 -4.12 11.26
CA ASP A 47 -11.19 -3.68 9.90
C ASP A 47 -12.00 -2.43 9.50
N TYR A 48 -13.30 -2.40 9.77
CA TYR A 48 -14.12 -1.20 9.52
C TYR A 48 -13.69 -0.02 10.38
N TRP A 49 -13.38 -0.26 11.65
CA TRP A 49 -12.87 0.79 12.53
C TRP A 49 -11.53 1.36 12.01
N LEU A 50 -10.63 0.54 11.49
CA LEU A 50 -9.39 0.98 10.86
C LEU A 50 -9.64 1.80 9.60
N LEU A 51 -10.59 1.41 8.76
CA LEU A 51 -10.99 2.19 7.59
C LEU A 51 -11.43 3.60 8.00
N ASP A 52 -12.31 3.71 8.99
CA ASP A 52 -12.88 4.99 9.42
C ASP A 52 -11.87 5.89 10.14
N ASN A 53 -10.91 5.32 10.86
CA ASN A 53 -10.00 6.08 11.71
C ASN A 53 -8.61 6.30 11.11
N TYR A 54 -8.19 5.50 10.13
CA TYR A 54 -6.87 5.54 9.52
C TYR A 54 -6.91 5.71 8.00
N THR A 55 -7.67 4.85 7.31
CA THR A 55 -7.59 4.78 5.84
C THR A 55 -8.32 5.96 5.21
N TYR A 56 -9.59 6.17 5.50
CA TYR A 56 -10.36 7.24 4.87
C TYR A 56 -9.85 8.66 5.23
N PRO A 57 -9.55 8.99 6.51
CA PRO A 57 -9.12 10.33 6.83
C PRO A 57 -7.68 10.63 6.44
N TYR A 58 -6.75 9.64 6.44
CA TYR A 58 -5.32 9.88 6.33
C TYR A 58 -4.61 9.07 5.23
N ASN A 59 -5.32 8.18 4.54
CA ASN A 59 -4.76 7.24 3.56
C ASN A 59 -3.65 6.36 4.16
N ILE A 60 -3.90 5.85 5.37
CA ILE A 60 -2.98 4.95 6.08
C ILE A 60 -3.48 3.51 5.93
N ASP A 61 -2.60 2.62 5.54
CA ASP A 61 -2.80 1.17 5.62
C ASP A 61 -2.29 0.66 6.97
N PHE A 62 -3.21 0.25 7.83
CA PHE A 62 -2.89 -0.30 9.14
C PHE A 62 -2.97 -1.82 9.11
N MET A 63 -1.81 -2.48 9.02
CA MET A 63 -1.68 -3.92 8.86
C MET A 63 -1.43 -4.60 10.22
N TYR A 64 -2.42 -5.30 10.73
CA TYR A 64 -2.29 -6.17 11.91
C TYR A 64 -2.26 -7.66 11.55
N ARG A 65 -2.75 -8.00 10.36
CA ARG A 65 -2.57 -9.33 9.78
C ARG A 65 -1.23 -9.36 9.06
N MET A 66 -0.31 -10.17 9.54
CA MET A 66 1.02 -10.27 8.96
C MET A 66 0.94 -10.74 7.51
N LYS A 67 1.59 -10.00 6.62
CA LYS A 67 1.77 -10.38 5.22
C LYS A 67 3.24 -10.70 5.01
N ASP A 68 3.56 -11.88 4.51
CA ASP A 68 4.95 -12.32 4.30
C ASP A 68 5.75 -11.35 3.43
N ILE A 69 5.14 -10.84 2.36
CA ILE A 69 5.80 -9.91 1.43
C ILE A 69 6.18 -8.57 2.09
N GLU A 70 5.50 -8.19 3.17
CA GLU A 70 5.75 -6.94 3.90
C GLU A 70 6.64 -7.14 5.13
N SER A 71 6.97 -8.40 5.43
CA SER A 71 7.75 -8.78 6.61
C SER A 71 9.23 -8.88 6.27
N ASP A 72 10.09 -8.59 7.25
CA ASP A 72 11.53 -8.77 7.09
C ASP A 72 11.91 -10.23 7.32
N HIS A 73 12.22 -10.95 6.26
CA HIS A 73 12.58 -12.37 6.28
C HIS A 73 13.90 -12.67 7.02
N LYS A 74 14.61 -11.66 7.47
CA LYS A 74 15.79 -11.82 8.32
C LYS A 74 15.43 -12.33 9.73
N TYR A 75 14.19 -12.10 10.16
CA TYR A 75 13.73 -12.43 11.49
C TYR A 75 12.67 -13.53 11.48
N ASN A 76 12.60 -14.32 12.55
CA ASN A 76 11.51 -15.25 12.77
C ASN A 76 10.35 -14.51 13.42
N LEU A 77 9.38 -14.11 12.62
CA LEU A 77 8.27 -13.25 13.03
C LEU A 77 6.99 -14.07 13.19
N VAL A 78 6.12 -13.64 14.10
CA VAL A 78 4.78 -14.19 14.28
C VAL A 78 3.72 -13.09 14.13
N PRO A 79 2.49 -13.44 13.73
CA PRO A 79 1.41 -12.46 13.62
C PRO A 79 1.10 -11.79 14.96
N ALA A 80 0.65 -10.52 14.90
CA ALA A 80 0.21 -9.78 16.06
C ALA A 80 -1.04 -10.41 16.68
N ASP A 81 -1.09 -10.43 18.02
CA ASP A 81 -2.30 -10.79 18.76
C ASP A 81 -3.42 -9.77 18.47
N TYR A 82 -4.63 -10.26 18.23
CA TYR A 82 -5.76 -9.43 17.81
C TYR A 82 -6.12 -8.36 18.84
N ASP A 83 -6.27 -8.72 20.10
CA ASP A 83 -6.69 -7.78 21.14
C ASP A 83 -5.61 -6.73 21.41
N LYS A 84 -4.35 -7.14 21.35
CA LYS A 84 -3.21 -6.20 21.46
C LYS A 84 -3.13 -5.27 20.27
N ALA A 85 -3.40 -5.76 19.05
CA ALA A 85 -3.45 -4.93 17.86
C ALA A 85 -4.56 -3.87 17.94
N VAL A 86 -5.75 -4.26 18.44
CA VAL A 86 -6.86 -3.33 18.71
C VAL A 86 -6.46 -2.27 19.75
N ALA A 87 -5.84 -2.68 20.84
CA ALA A 87 -5.40 -1.75 21.88
C ALA A 87 -4.33 -0.78 21.36
N LEU A 88 -3.30 -1.31 20.69
CA LEU A 88 -2.19 -0.50 20.19
C LEU A 88 -2.63 0.50 19.11
N SER A 89 -3.53 0.09 18.21
CA SER A 89 -4.07 1.03 17.21
C SER A 89 -4.77 2.22 17.85
N LYS A 90 -5.57 1.99 18.90
CA LYS A 90 -6.25 3.07 19.64
C LYS A 90 -5.25 3.98 20.36
N ILE A 91 -4.18 3.40 20.93
CA ILE A 91 -3.10 4.15 21.57
C ILE A 91 -2.39 5.03 20.53
N ILE A 92 -1.98 4.48 19.40
CA ILE A 92 -1.32 5.23 18.32
C ILE A 92 -2.22 6.39 17.85
N LYS A 93 -3.50 6.11 17.64
CA LYS A 93 -4.45 7.16 17.25
C LYS A 93 -4.49 8.28 18.29
N HIS A 94 -4.76 7.97 19.54
CA HIS A 94 -4.97 8.96 20.58
C HIS A 94 -3.70 9.71 20.98
N VAL A 95 -2.61 8.98 21.24
CA VAL A 95 -1.38 9.59 21.78
C VAL A 95 -0.57 10.34 20.72
N TRP A 96 -0.61 9.82 19.49
CA TRP A 96 0.20 10.38 18.43
C TRP A 96 -0.63 11.16 17.41
N MET A 97 -1.58 10.52 16.73
CA MET A 97 -2.28 11.16 15.61
C MET A 97 -3.19 12.30 16.06
N ASP A 98 -4.02 12.08 17.08
CA ASP A 98 -4.94 13.10 17.58
C ASP A 98 -4.18 14.32 18.16
N ALA A 99 -3.03 14.10 18.82
CA ALA A 99 -2.18 15.16 19.29
C ALA A 99 -1.62 16.04 18.15
N TYR A 100 -1.21 15.44 17.04
CA TYR A 100 -0.77 16.20 15.86
C TYR A 100 -1.93 16.91 15.15
N VAL A 101 -3.10 16.28 15.09
CA VAL A 101 -4.29 16.94 14.54
C VAL A 101 -4.65 18.17 15.36
N GLU A 102 -4.60 18.10 16.68
CA GLU A 102 -4.89 19.22 17.57
C GLU A 102 -3.88 20.34 17.41
N LEU A 103 -2.58 20.02 17.31
CA LEU A 103 -1.51 21.01 17.26
C LEU A 103 -1.32 21.63 15.87
N ALA A 104 -1.33 20.81 14.81
CA ALA A 104 -0.93 21.19 13.46
C ALA A 104 -2.04 21.04 12.41
N GLY A 105 -3.16 20.46 12.78
CA GLY A 105 -4.30 20.23 11.90
C GLY A 105 -4.22 18.92 11.09
N MET A 106 -5.37 18.53 10.56
CA MET A 106 -5.54 17.28 9.83
C MET A 106 -4.71 17.25 8.53
N ASP A 107 -4.60 18.37 7.82
CA ASP A 107 -3.90 18.43 6.54
C ASP A 107 -2.39 18.22 6.72
N PHE A 108 -1.81 18.70 7.84
CA PHE A 108 -0.44 18.38 8.19
C PHE A 108 -0.23 16.85 8.32
N LEU A 109 -1.11 16.19 9.05
CA LEU A 109 -1.00 14.77 9.25
C LEU A 109 -1.16 13.99 7.94
N ARG A 110 -2.09 14.39 7.06
CA ARG A 110 -2.28 13.78 5.74
C ARG A 110 -1.03 13.79 4.87
N VAL A 111 -0.21 14.83 4.98
CA VAL A 111 1.01 14.99 4.20
C VAL A 111 2.18 14.22 4.81
N TYR A 112 2.36 14.30 6.14
CA TYR A 112 3.59 13.87 6.80
C TYR A 112 3.49 12.55 7.55
N VAL A 113 2.29 12.01 7.79
CA VAL A 113 2.14 10.73 8.48
C VAL A 113 2.67 9.58 7.63
N PRO A 114 3.34 8.57 8.21
CA PRO A 114 3.67 7.33 7.52
C PRO A 114 2.42 6.67 6.93
N LYS A 115 2.55 6.16 5.72
CA LYS A 115 1.40 5.58 4.99
C LYS A 115 1.09 4.15 5.39
N THR A 116 2.00 3.51 6.11
CA THR A 116 1.82 2.11 6.54
C THR A 116 2.25 1.95 8.00
N PHE A 117 1.36 1.36 8.80
CA PHE A 117 1.69 0.78 10.10
C PHE A 117 1.59 -0.72 9.99
N HIS A 118 2.66 -1.44 10.33
CA HIS A 118 2.69 -2.89 10.29
C HIS A 118 2.97 -3.43 11.70
N LEU A 119 2.02 -4.18 12.25
CA LEU A 119 2.15 -4.80 13.57
C LEU A 119 2.61 -6.24 13.44
N ILE A 120 3.63 -6.57 14.21
CA ILE A 120 4.19 -7.92 14.35
C ILE A 120 4.02 -8.35 15.81
N GLY A 121 3.80 -9.64 16.04
CA GLY A 121 3.52 -10.18 17.38
C GLY A 121 4.74 -10.66 18.15
N SER A 122 5.92 -10.61 17.55
CA SER A 122 7.17 -11.05 18.17
C SER A 122 8.25 -9.99 18.03
N PRO A 123 9.15 -9.86 19.02
CA PRO A 123 10.33 -9.02 18.87
C PRO A 123 11.23 -9.50 17.71
N ALA A 124 11.92 -8.57 17.09
CA ALA A 124 13.00 -8.87 16.17
C ALA A 124 14.34 -8.86 16.94
N TYR A 125 15.11 -9.93 16.85
CA TYR A 125 16.40 -10.02 17.51
C TYR A 125 17.54 -9.93 16.51
N GLU A 126 18.45 -9.00 16.73
CA GLU A 126 19.69 -8.93 15.96
C GLU A 126 20.64 -10.05 16.36
N SER A 127 21.64 -10.32 15.51
CA SER A 127 22.69 -11.30 15.80
C SER A 127 23.51 -10.96 17.05
N SER A 128 23.52 -9.69 17.45
CA SER A 128 24.12 -9.18 18.69
C SER A 128 23.32 -9.56 19.97
N GLY A 129 22.08 -10.05 19.81
CA GLY A 129 21.13 -10.29 20.91
C GLY A 129 20.28 -9.08 21.28
N ASN A 130 20.48 -7.94 20.61
CA ASN A 130 19.65 -6.77 20.85
C ASN A 130 18.24 -6.98 20.31
N MET A 131 17.26 -6.53 21.09
CA MET A 131 15.85 -6.58 20.72
C MET A 131 15.46 -5.29 20.00
N VAL A 132 14.95 -5.43 18.79
CA VAL A 132 14.36 -4.33 18.01
C VAL A 132 12.85 -4.32 18.25
N LEU A 133 12.33 -3.21 18.76
CA LEU A 133 10.90 -3.03 19.07
C LEU A 133 10.14 -2.37 17.93
N GLY A 134 10.83 -1.73 17.01
CA GLY A 134 10.22 -1.12 15.85
C GLY A 134 11.25 -0.52 14.91
N THR A 135 10.86 -0.37 13.66
CA THR A 135 11.65 0.25 12.60
C THR A 135 10.82 1.30 11.86
N ALA A 136 11.48 2.36 11.40
CA ALA A 136 10.87 3.37 10.54
C ALA A 136 11.62 3.39 9.20
N GLU A 137 10.93 3.05 8.14
CA GLU A 137 11.51 2.91 6.80
C GLU A 137 11.21 4.16 5.97
N GLY A 138 12.17 5.08 5.92
CA GLY A 138 12.12 6.27 5.06
C GLY A 138 10.90 7.18 5.27
N GLY A 139 10.29 7.18 6.45
CA GLY A 139 9.07 7.93 6.73
C GLY A 139 7.80 7.37 6.06
N LYS A 140 7.91 6.28 5.32
CA LYS A 140 6.79 5.67 4.60
C LYS A 140 6.08 4.59 5.40
N LYS A 141 6.85 3.74 6.08
CA LYS A 141 6.35 2.58 6.83
C LYS A 141 6.95 2.55 8.23
N ILE A 142 6.13 2.25 9.21
CA ILE A 142 6.54 1.93 10.58
C ILE A 142 6.15 0.48 10.86
N THR A 143 7.13 -0.33 11.22
CA THR A 143 6.91 -1.69 11.71
C THR A 143 7.11 -1.69 13.23
N LEU A 144 6.14 -2.23 13.97
CA LEU A 144 6.18 -2.40 15.43
C LEU A 144 6.20 -3.91 15.73
N TYR A 145 7.21 -4.34 16.49
CA TYR A 145 7.44 -5.72 16.84
C TYR A 145 6.94 -6.04 18.25
#